data_09f604571053e43367d20972bdba04f2
#
_entry.id   09f604571053e43367d20972bdba04f2
#
_cell.length_a   1.000
_cell.length_b   1.000
_cell.length_c   1.000
_cell.angle_alpha   90.00
_cell.angle_beta   90.00
_cell.angle_gamma   90.00
#
_symmetry.space_group_name_H-M   'P 1'
#
loop_
_entity.id
_entity.type
_entity.pdbx_description
1 polymer ?
#
loop_
_entity_poly.entity_id
_entity_poly.type
_entity_poly.pdbx_seq_one_letter_code
_entity_poly.pdbx_strand_id
1 'polypeptide(L)'
;MNRLIMKVYDLTTEDIEKVFTRVGKELISYPVTRVAKHAFVNFMESLPYTMSKEVRTLISEIEEIDDIENVSDFDQLYLTNNYWEDFCIKHEMNPIEVWYQYSFSSVNPSQRSQSIVFELLADIIRNILAKDDDGIIPLGDKMGEERLAIRIEREFMVRGYSAAQFNQVCQLLGGDLEKYLQERFFQQLSDHLNLFMYLPKTPFIWHLTSGDHHAIELYISIYKWNRDTLFRIRSIYAANREAAIRDRLNSIDTSKTEGRLEATELRAMLEELNSFCQKIDDLLASGYDPKLDDGVGKNIAPLQKRKMLSYEVLNAGQLKKYLNADW
;
A
#
# COMPACT_ATOMS: atom_id res chain seq x y z
N MET A 1 13.81 -18.52 4.72
CA MET A 1 13.18 -17.57 5.67
C MET A 1 12.28 -18.29 6.67
N ASN A 2 11.29 -19.09 6.23
CA ASN A 2 10.37 -19.82 7.12
C ASN A 2 11.08 -20.72 8.16
N ARG A 3 12.09 -21.50 7.74
CA ARG A 3 12.91 -22.33 8.64
C ARG A 3 13.63 -21.53 9.74
N LEU A 4 14.14 -20.35 9.38
CA LEU A 4 14.80 -19.46 10.34
C LEU A 4 13.78 -18.89 11.34
N ILE A 5 12.61 -18.51 10.87
CA ILE A 5 11.52 -18.03 11.70
C ILE A 5 11.06 -19.11 12.67
N MET A 6 10.84 -20.35 12.18
CA MET A 6 10.45 -21.48 13.04
C MET A 6 11.48 -21.75 14.15
N LYS A 7 12.77 -21.66 13.84
CA LYS A 7 13.84 -21.80 14.86
C LYS A 7 13.92 -20.62 15.83
N VAL A 8 13.74 -19.39 15.35
CA VAL A 8 13.81 -18.17 16.18
C VAL A 8 12.67 -18.12 17.19
N TYR A 9 11.47 -18.58 16.79
CA TYR A 9 10.30 -18.63 17.66
C TYR A 9 10.16 -19.94 18.45
N ASP A 10 11.13 -20.86 18.32
CA ASP A 10 11.14 -22.16 18.99
C ASP A 10 9.82 -22.93 18.86
N LEU A 11 9.28 -22.95 17.62
CA LEU A 11 7.99 -23.55 17.33
C LEU A 11 8.07 -25.07 17.51
N THR A 12 7.14 -25.59 18.29
CA THR A 12 6.98 -27.04 18.47
C THR A 12 6.29 -27.69 17.26
N THR A 13 6.39 -29.01 17.13
CA THR A 13 5.67 -29.77 16.10
C THR A 13 4.16 -29.50 16.14
N GLU A 14 3.59 -29.36 17.35
CA GLU A 14 2.17 -29.00 17.53
C GLU A 14 1.83 -27.59 17.02
N ASP A 15 2.72 -26.63 17.21
CA ASP A 15 2.54 -25.26 16.69
C ASP A 15 2.61 -25.24 15.16
N ILE A 16 3.51 -26.00 14.58
CA ILE A 16 3.65 -26.17 13.13
C ILE A 16 2.37 -26.81 12.55
N GLU A 17 1.84 -27.85 13.19
CA GLU A 17 0.58 -28.48 12.81
C GLU A 17 -0.59 -27.51 12.83
N LYS A 18 -0.70 -26.67 13.88
CA LYS A 18 -1.72 -25.62 13.96
C LYS A 18 -1.58 -24.61 12.83
N VAL A 19 -0.35 -24.24 12.46
CA VAL A 19 -0.10 -23.34 11.32
C VAL A 19 -0.56 -24.00 10.03
N PHE A 20 -0.18 -25.25 9.75
CA PHE A 20 -0.61 -25.99 8.55
C PHE A 20 -2.12 -26.17 8.49
N THR A 21 -2.77 -26.45 9.62
CA THR A 21 -4.22 -26.60 9.69
C THR A 21 -4.95 -25.29 9.41
N ARG A 22 -4.42 -24.15 9.90
CA ARG A 22 -5.05 -22.84 9.71
C ARG A 22 -4.82 -22.22 8.34
N VAL A 23 -3.60 -22.35 7.83
CA VAL A 23 -3.20 -21.69 6.56
C VAL A 23 -3.47 -22.62 5.38
N GLY A 24 -3.61 -23.90 5.64
CA GLY A 24 -3.98 -24.89 4.64
C GLY A 24 -3.02 -24.93 3.45
N LYS A 25 -3.61 -25.07 2.26
CA LYS A 25 -2.89 -25.20 0.99
C LYS A 25 -2.08 -23.97 0.57
N GLU A 26 -2.28 -22.83 1.23
CA GLU A 26 -1.63 -21.57 0.89
C GLU A 26 -0.24 -21.42 1.53
N LEU A 27 0.13 -22.31 2.46
CA LEU A 27 1.48 -22.35 3.00
C LEU A 27 2.40 -23.03 1.99
N ILE A 28 2.65 -22.37 0.89
CA ILE A 28 3.62 -22.75 -0.09
C ILE A 28 5.01 -22.45 0.47
N SER A 29 5.51 -23.35 1.27
CA SER A 29 6.94 -23.43 1.53
C SER A 29 7.60 -24.23 0.41
N TYR A 30 8.68 -24.86 0.62
CA TYR A 30 9.38 -25.64 -0.39
C TYR A 30 8.48 -26.69 -1.09
N PRO A 31 8.82 -27.10 -2.34
CA PRO A 31 8.02 -28.05 -3.12
C PRO A 31 8.04 -29.48 -2.59
N VAL A 32 8.33 -29.68 -1.31
CA VAL A 32 8.33 -30.95 -0.60
C VAL A 32 6.99 -31.32 0.03
N THR A 33 6.07 -30.36 0.17
CA THR A 33 4.69 -30.69 0.54
C THR A 33 3.93 -31.20 -0.71
N ARG A 34 2.93 -32.06 -0.52
CA ARG A 34 2.13 -32.60 -1.64
C ARG A 34 1.63 -31.50 -2.59
N VAL A 35 1.04 -30.45 -2.05
CA VAL A 35 0.47 -29.35 -2.84
C VAL A 35 1.57 -28.55 -3.54
N ALA A 36 2.65 -28.24 -2.85
CA ALA A 36 3.77 -27.50 -3.41
C ALA A 36 4.52 -28.33 -4.46
N LYS A 37 4.69 -29.64 -4.23
CA LYS A 37 5.28 -30.58 -5.18
C LYS A 37 4.53 -30.60 -6.51
N HIS A 38 3.21 -30.84 -6.49
CA HIS A 38 2.40 -30.84 -7.71
C HIS A 38 2.40 -29.50 -8.42
N ALA A 39 2.28 -28.40 -7.67
CA ALA A 39 2.30 -27.07 -8.25
C ALA A 39 3.66 -26.74 -8.88
N PHE A 40 4.76 -27.19 -8.27
CA PHE A 40 6.10 -27.00 -8.80
C PHE A 40 6.34 -27.80 -10.08
N VAL A 41 5.94 -29.08 -10.11
CA VAL A 41 6.03 -29.93 -11.32
C VAL A 41 5.22 -29.31 -12.46
N ASN A 42 3.95 -28.97 -12.21
CA ASN A 42 3.10 -28.33 -13.20
C ASN A 42 3.70 -27.00 -13.72
N PHE A 43 4.33 -26.21 -12.85
CA PHE A 43 5.03 -25.00 -13.25
C PHE A 43 6.22 -25.31 -14.17
N MET A 44 7.08 -26.27 -13.79
CA MET A 44 8.25 -26.63 -14.57
C MET A 44 7.84 -27.17 -15.96
N GLU A 45 6.73 -27.91 -16.05
CA GLU A 45 6.17 -28.41 -17.31
C GLU A 45 5.54 -27.31 -18.17
N SER A 46 5.06 -26.23 -17.56
CA SER A 46 4.43 -25.10 -18.26
C SER A 46 5.42 -24.12 -18.90
N LEU A 47 6.72 -24.25 -18.61
CA LEU A 47 7.72 -23.33 -19.13
C LEU A 47 7.85 -23.45 -20.67
N PRO A 48 7.94 -22.31 -21.40
CA PRO A 48 7.80 -22.28 -22.86
C PRO A 48 9.08 -22.67 -23.63
N TYR A 49 10.06 -23.28 -23.00
CA TYR A 49 11.31 -23.72 -23.62
C TYR A 49 11.46 -25.24 -23.56
N THR A 50 12.22 -25.77 -24.48
CA THR A 50 12.56 -27.17 -24.49
C THR A 50 13.25 -27.51 -23.18
N MET A 51 12.62 -28.30 -22.34
CA MET A 51 13.19 -28.70 -21.06
C MET A 51 14.60 -29.23 -21.23
N SER A 52 15.55 -28.63 -20.54
CA SER A 52 16.90 -29.15 -20.45
C SER A 52 16.89 -30.53 -19.79
N LYS A 53 17.94 -31.30 -19.99
CA LYS A 53 18.08 -32.61 -19.34
C LYS A 53 18.02 -32.46 -17.81
N GLU A 54 18.63 -31.37 -17.30
CA GLU A 54 18.69 -31.04 -15.87
C GLU A 54 17.30 -30.83 -15.30
N VAL A 55 16.46 -30.07 -16.00
CA VAL A 55 15.07 -29.80 -15.56
C VAL A 55 14.24 -31.09 -15.55
N ARG A 56 14.39 -31.95 -16.55
CA ARG A 56 13.69 -33.28 -16.55
C ARG A 56 14.14 -34.17 -15.41
N THR A 57 15.43 -34.16 -15.09
CA THR A 57 15.97 -34.92 -13.95
C THR A 57 15.41 -34.36 -12.65
N LEU A 58 15.34 -33.03 -12.52
CA LEU A 58 14.74 -32.37 -11.37
C LEU A 58 13.28 -32.77 -11.15
N ILE A 59 12.48 -32.74 -12.21
CA ILE A 59 11.06 -33.17 -12.14
C ILE A 59 10.97 -34.61 -11.69
N SER A 60 11.72 -35.52 -12.32
CA SER A 60 11.71 -36.93 -11.98
C SER A 60 12.11 -37.22 -10.55
N GLU A 61 13.19 -36.58 -10.06
CA GLU A 61 13.64 -36.73 -8.67
C GLU A 61 12.63 -36.15 -7.66
N ILE A 62 11.93 -35.05 -7.99
CA ILE A 62 10.85 -34.49 -7.14
C ILE A 62 9.65 -35.43 -7.09
N GLU A 63 9.29 -36.07 -8.23
CA GLU A 63 8.19 -37.04 -8.29
C GLU A 63 8.47 -38.32 -7.50
N GLU A 64 9.75 -38.71 -7.39
CA GLU A 64 10.19 -39.87 -6.60
C GLU A 64 10.18 -39.59 -5.07
N ILE A 65 10.08 -38.35 -4.63
CA ILE A 65 10.00 -38.01 -3.21
C ILE A 65 8.60 -38.40 -2.70
N ASP A 66 8.54 -39.14 -1.63
CA ASP A 66 7.29 -39.40 -0.93
C ASP A 66 6.65 -38.11 -0.46
N ASP A 67 5.36 -37.98 -0.66
CA ASP A 67 4.61 -36.80 -0.20
C ASP A 67 4.64 -36.72 1.33
N ILE A 68 4.77 -35.51 1.85
CA ILE A 68 4.65 -35.25 3.27
C ILE A 68 3.20 -35.38 3.68
N GLU A 69 2.88 -36.38 4.49
CA GLU A 69 1.51 -36.68 4.92
C GLU A 69 1.18 -36.05 6.28
N ASN A 70 2.18 -35.79 7.10
CA ASN A 70 2.01 -35.25 8.43
C ASN A 70 3.13 -34.27 8.82
N VAL A 71 2.97 -33.56 9.94
CA VAL A 71 3.93 -32.55 10.42
C VAL A 71 5.26 -33.17 10.83
N SER A 72 5.24 -34.40 11.32
CA SER A 72 6.47 -35.12 11.70
C SER A 72 7.38 -35.34 10.49
N ASP A 73 6.81 -35.73 9.35
CA ASP A 73 7.55 -35.90 8.10
C ASP A 73 8.07 -34.56 7.60
N PHE A 74 7.27 -33.50 7.72
CA PHE A 74 7.69 -32.15 7.39
C PHE A 74 8.84 -31.68 8.28
N ASP A 75 8.76 -31.90 9.60
CA ASP A 75 9.81 -31.54 10.55
C ASP A 75 11.13 -32.23 10.19
N GLN A 76 11.08 -33.51 9.88
CA GLN A 76 12.24 -34.29 9.48
C GLN A 76 12.88 -33.80 8.18
N LEU A 77 12.06 -33.59 7.15
CA LEU A 77 12.56 -33.20 5.81
C LEU A 77 12.93 -31.72 5.72
N TYR A 78 12.18 -30.86 6.38
CA TYR A 78 12.29 -29.43 6.21
C TYR A 78 13.12 -28.74 7.31
N LEU A 79 12.94 -29.12 8.56
CA LEU A 79 13.64 -28.46 9.67
C LEU A 79 15.01 -29.10 9.97
N THR A 80 15.16 -30.41 9.79
CA THR A 80 16.38 -31.17 10.12
C THR A 80 17.22 -31.54 8.92
N ASN A 81 16.64 -31.61 7.72
CA ASN A 81 17.28 -31.99 6.48
C ASN A 81 17.21 -30.85 5.45
N ASN A 82 18.34 -30.49 4.85
CA ASN A 82 18.40 -29.45 3.82
C ASN A 82 18.15 -30.02 2.41
N TYR A 83 17.28 -31.00 2.31
CA TYR A 83 17.08 -31.80 1.10
C TYR A 83 16.94 -30.94 -0.17
N TRP A 84 16.12 -29.90 -0.14
CA TRP A 84 15.91 -29.04 -1.31
C TRP A 84 17.15 -28.26 -1.73
N GLU A 85 17.86 -27.70 -0.78
CA GLU A 85 19.10 -26.96 -1.04
C GLU A 85 20.19 -27.92 -1.55
N ASP A 86 20.34 -29.09 -0.93
CA ASP A 86 21.30 -30.11 -1.35
C ASP A 86 20.98 -30.63 -2.75
N PHE A 87 19.71 -30.82 -3.07
CA PHE A 87 19.25 -31.19 -4.39
C PHE A 87 19.61 -30.14 -5.45
N CYS A 88 19.32 -28.87 -5.20
CA CYS A 88 19.66 -27.78 -6.11
C CYS A 88 21.19 -27.66 -6.33
N ILE A 89 21.98 -27.84 -5.27
CA ILE A 89 23.45 -27.81 -5.33
C ILE A 89 23.95 -28.97 -6.20
N LYS A 90 23.43 -30.17 -5.98
CA LYS A 90 23.78 -31.37 -6.76
C LYS A 90 23.56 -31.17 -8.27
N HIS A 91 22.52 -30.42 -8.64
CA HIS A 91 22.17 -30.15 -10.02
C HIS A 91 22.67 -28.80 -10.56
N GLU A 92 23.62 -28.17 -9.85
CA GLU A 92 24.21 -26.86 -10.21
C GLU A 92 23.16 -25.74 -10.39
N MET A 93 22.04 -25.84 -9.66
CA MET A 93 20.95 -24.88 -9.65
C MET A 93 21.03 -24.01 -8.40
N ASN A 94 20.74 -22.71 -8.55
CA ASN A 94 20.60 -21.83 -7.39
C ASN A 94 19.23 -22.06 -6.72
N PRO A 95 19.18 -22.59 -5.48
CA PRO A 95 17.91 -22.88 -4.80
C PRO A 95 17.02 -21.62 -4.63
N ILE A 96 17.64 -20.47 -4.45
CA ILE A 96 16.93 -19.19 -4.28
C ILE A 96 16.29 -18.76 -5.61
N GLU A 97 17.02 -18.88 -6.73
CA GLU A 97 16.50 -18.55 -8.06
C GLU A 97 15.36 -19.46 -8.49
N VAL A 98 15.50 -20.76 -8.29
CA VAL A 98 14.44 -21.73 -8.61
C VAL A 98 13.20 -21.45 -7.77
N TRP A 99 13.36 -21.28 -6.46
CA TRP A 99 12.27 -20.93 -5.58
C TRP A 99 11.64 -19.58 -5.91
N TYR A 100 12.45 -18.59 -6.25
CA TYR A 100 11.99 -17.28 -6.68
C TYR A 100 11.15 -17.39 -7.95
N GLN A 101 11.63 -18.07 -8.97
CA GLN A 101 10.89 -18.28 -10.23
C GLN A 101 9.58 -19.02 -9.98
N TYR A 102 9.59 -20.07 -9.17
CA TYR A 102 8.39 -20.80 -8.78
C TYR A 102 7.38 -19.90 -8.05
N SER A 103 7.82 -19.16 -7.05
CA SER A 103 6.96 -18.27 -6.26
C SER A 103 6.31 -17.15 -7.10
N PHE A 104 6.94 -16.80 -8.21
CA PHE A 104 6.45 -15.77 -9.13
C PHE A 104 5.70 -16.32 -10.34
N SER A 105 5.64 -17.64 -10.52
CA SER A 105 5.02 -18.28 -11.67
C SER A 105 3.52 -17.97 -11.83
N SER A 106 2.82 -17.74 -10.73
CA SER A 106 1.39 -17.45 -10.70
C SER A 106 1.08 -15.96 -10.79
N VAL A 107 2.09 -15.09 -10.76
CA VAL A 107 1.92 -13.63 -10.72
C VAL A 107 2.71 -13.02 -11.87
N ASN A 108 2.08 -12.18 -12.69
CA ASN A 108 2.76 -11.39 -13.70
C ASN A 108 3.93 -10.61 -13.05
N PRO A 109 5.20 -10.78 -13.52
CA PRO A 109 6.36 -10.12 -12.93
C PRO A 109 6.21 -8.60 -12.80
N SER A 110 5.55 -7.97 -13.77
CA SER A 110 5.23 -6.54 -13.74
C SER A 110 4.28 -6.18 -12.59
N GLN A 111 3.23 -6.96 -12.38
CA GLN A 111 2.29 -6.74 -11.28
C GLN A 111 2.97 -6.94 -9.92
N ARG A 112 3.85 -7.94 -9.80
CA ARG A 112 4.60 -8.17 -8.56
C ARG A 112 5.57 -7.05 -8.26
N SER A 113 6.29 -6.55 -9.27
CA SER A 113 7.18 -5.40 -9.12
C SER A 113 6.40 -4.16 -8.65
N GLN A 114 5.24 -3.90 -9.23
CA GLN A 114 4.35 -2.81 -8.80
C GLN A 114 3.86 -3.00 -7.36
N SER A 115 3.52 -4.22 -6.95
CA SER A 115 3.12 -4.53 -5.58
C SER A 115 4.25 -4.26 -4.57
N ILE A 116 5.48 -4.70 -4.88
CA ILE A 116 6.66 -4.45 -4.03
C ILE A 116 6.94 -2.95 -3.91
N VAL A 117 6.88 -2.23 -5.02
CA VAL A 117 7.07 -0.78 -5.04
C VAL A 117 5.99 -0.06 -4.25
N PHE A 118 4.74 -0.48 -4.36
CA PHE A 118 3.63 0.04 -3.56
C PHE A 118 3.85 -0.19 -2.05
N GLU A 119 4.23 -1.40 -1.64
CA GLU A 119 4.50 -1.72 -0.24
C GLU A 119 5.65 -0.89 0.33
N LEU A 120 6.74 -0.71 -0.44
CA LEU A 120 7.86 0.15 -0.08
C LEU A 120 7.42 1.61 0.07
N LEU A 121 6.64 2.12 -0.88
CA LEU A 121 6.13 3.49 -0.84
C LEU A 121 5.18 3.70 0.36
N ALA A 122 4.29 2.76 0.62
CA ALA A 122 3.37 2.81 1.76
C ALA A 122 4.14 2.84 3.10
N ASP A 123 5.21 2.04 3.24
CA ASP A 123 6.08 2.07 4.41
C ASP A 123 6.81 3.41 4.56
N ILE A 124 7.32 3.97 3.47
CA ILE A 124 7.97 5.28 3.46
C ILE A 124 7.00 6.37 3.89
N ILE A 125 5.82 6.45 3.30
CA ILE A 125 4.80 7.45 3.63
C ILE A 125 4.37 7.32 5.09
N ARG A 126 4.14 6.10 5.57
CA ARG A 126 3.83 5.84 6.98
C ARG A 126 4.91 6.40 7.91
N ASN A 127 6.19 6.15 7.59
CA ASN A 127 7.30 6.61 8.41
C ASN A 127 7.47 8.14 8.37
N ILE A 128 7.24 8.76 7.20
CA ILE A 128 7.25 10.23 7.06
C ILE A 128 6.15 10.85 7.93
N LEU A 129 4.90 10.36 7.81
CA LEU A 129 3.76 10.83 8.61
C LEU A 129 3.95 10.58 10.12
N ALA A 130 4.60 9.48 10.50
CA ALA A 130 4.88 9.19 11.90
C ALA A 130 5.92 10.14 12.52
N LYS A 131 6.90 10.60 11.73
CA LYS A 131 7.93 11.55 12.16
C LYS A 131 7.45 13.00 12.11
N ASP A 132 6.43 13.29 11.33
CA ASP A 132 5.85 14.62 11.20
C ASP A 132 5.18 15.08 12.52
N ASP A 133 5.19 16.37 12.84
CA ASP A 133 4.73 16.87 14.13
C ASP A 133 3.23 16.68 14.34
N ASP A 134 2.41 16.97 13.33
CA ASP A 134 0.95 16.85 13.40
C ASP A 134 0.39 15.71 12.54
N GLY A 135 1.24 15.08 11.73
CA GLY A 135 0.87 13.97 10.85
C GLY A 135 0.01 14.39 9.66
N ILE A 136 0.09 15.66 9.24
CA ILE A 136 -0.61 16.23 8.10
C ILE A 136 0.42 16.70 7.09
N ILE A 137 0.47 16.12 5.90
CA ILE A 137 1.44 16.48 4.87
C ILE A 137 0.73 16.84 3.56
N PRO A 138 0.99 18.03 3.02
CA PRO A 138 0.37 18.46 1.78
C PRO A 138 0.96 17.73 0.57
N LEU A 139 0.10 17.50 -0.44
CA LEU A 139 0.53 17.04 -1.75
C LEU A 139 0.92 18.20 -2.67
N GLY A 140 0.20 19.32 -2.58
CA GLY A 140 0.46 20.53 -3.36
C GLY A 140 1.41 21.53 -2.70
N ASP A 141 1.82 22.52 -3.50
CA ASP A 141 2.72 23.59 -3.06
C ASP A 141 2.04 24.66 -2.18
N LYS A 142 2.85 25.37 -1.41
CA LYS A 142 2.46 26.60 -0.68
C LYS A 142 1.33 26.39 0.32
N MET A 143 1.35 25.29 1.02
CA MET A 143 0.39 24.99 2.09
C MET A 143 1.00 25.10 3.49
N GLY A 144 2.18 25.77 3.62
CA GLY A 144 2.86 25.97 4.89
C GLY A 144 3.97 24.96 5.17
N GLU A 145 3.98 23.84 4.45
CA GLU A 145 4.96 22.78 4.60
C GLU A 145 5.46 22.24 3.26
N GLU A 146 6.52 21.43 3.35
CA GLU A 146 7.10 20.74 2.20
C GLU A 146 6.20 19.60 1.73
N ARG A 147 6.03 19.46 0.41
CA ARG A 147 5.20 18.46 -0.23
C ARG A 147 5.64 17.03 0.06
N LEU A 148 4.67 16.12 0.12
CA LEU A 148 4.90 14.70 0.36
C LEU A 148 5.87 14.08 -0.66
N ALA A 149 5.76 14.41 -1.95
CA ALA A 149 6.62 13.86 -2.99
C ALA A 149 8.12 14.17 -2.75
N ILE A 150 8.45 15.39 -2.30
CA ILE A 150 9.83 15.80 -1.96
C ILE A 150 10.33 15.03 -0.73
N ARG A 151 9.47 14.87 0.28
CA ARG A 151 9.81 14.11 1.49
C ARG A 151 10.05 12.63 1.16
N ILE A 152 9.29 12.04 0.24
CA ILE A 152 9.47 10.66 -0.25
C ILE A 152 10.82 10.53 -0.94
N GLU A 153 11.15 11.40 -1.89
CA GLU A 153 12.44 11.37 -2.58
C GLU A 153 13.61 11.44 -1.60
N ARG A 154 13.54 12.36 -0.64
CA ARG A 154 14.55 12.48 0.43
C ARG A 154 14.67 11.20 1.26
N GLU A 155 13.56 10.59 1.66
CA GLU A 155 13.58 9.37 2.47
C GLU A 155 14.16 8.18 1.67
N PHE A 156 13.95 8.11 0.35
CA PHE A 156 14.63 7.14 -0.53
C PHE A 156 16.15 7.33 -0.47
N MET A 157 16.65 8.55 -0.59
CA MET A 157 18.08 8.84 -0.52
C MET A 157 18.66 8.50 0.86
N VAL A 158 17.96 8.82 1.94
CA VAL A 158 18.35 8.51 3.32
C VAL A 158 18.44 6.99 3.54
N ARG A 159 17.59 6.20 2.90
CA ARG A 159 17.64 4.73 2.95
C ARG A 159 18.73 4.13 2.07
N GLY A 160 19.51 4.95 1.37
CA GLY A 160 20.64 4.52 0.54
C GLY A 160 20.27 4.15 -0.90
N TYR A 161 19.06 4.42 -1.35
CA TYR A 161 18.71 4.26 -2.77
C TYR A 161 19.31 5.40 -3.60
N SER A 162 19.72 5.08 -4.82
CA SER A 162 20.20 6.08 -5.78
C SER A 162 19.04 6.81 -6.49
N ALA A 163 19.32 7.98 -7.06
CA ALA A 163 18.36 8.70 -7.91
C ALA A 163 17.87 7.85 -9.10
N ALA A 164 18.74 7.01 -9.66
CA ALA A 164 18.34 6.09 -10.75
C ALA A 164 17.33 5.05 -10.27
N GLN A 165 17.50 4.50 -9.08
CA GLN A 165 16.55 3.56 -8.48
C GLN A 165 15.22 4.25 -8.15
N PHE A 166 15.26 5.47 -7.63
CA PHE A 166 14.04 6.26 -7.39
C PHE A 166 13.27 6.51 -8.69
N ASN A 167 13.98 6.89 -9.78
CA ASN A 167 13.36 7.06 -11.09
C ASN A 167 12.73 5.76 -11.61
N GLN A 168 13.36 4.60 -11.40
CA GLN A 168 12.77 3.30 -11.75
C GLN A 168 11.49 3.03 -10.97
N VAL A 169 11.46 3.36 -9.67
CA VAL A 169 10.25 3.28 -8.84
C VAL A 169 9.14 4.16 -9.41
N CYS A 170 9.45 5.41 -9.75
CA CYS A 170 8.47 6.32 -10.38
C CYS A 170 7.93 5.76 -11.71
N GLN A 171 8.79 5.18 -12.56
CA GLN A 171 8.36 4.54 -13.81
C GLN A 171 7.39 3.37 -13.57
N LEU A 172 7.64 2.53 -12.58
CA LEU A 172 6.75 1.43 -12.21
C LEU A 172 5.38 1.91 -11.69
N LEU A 173 5.32 3.12 -11.13
CA LEU A 173 4.10 3.77 -10.67
C LEU A 173 3.35 4.56 -11.77
N GLY A 174 3.91 4.66 -12.96
CA GLY A 174 3.30 5.35 -14.10
C GLY A 174 4.05 6.62 -14.55
N GLY A 175 5.26 6.85 -14.05
CA GLY A 175 6.17 7.93 -14.46
C GLY A 175 6.04 9.22 -13.65
N ASP A 176 4.90 9.50 -13.06
CA ASP A 176 4.63 10.70 -12.25
C ASP A 176 4.18 10.29 -10.84
N LEU A 177 5.05 10.51 -9.86
CA LEU A 177 4.77 10.18 -8.46
C LEU A 177 3.65 11.03 -7.88
N GLU A 178 3.60 12.33 -8.19
CA GLU A 178 2.55 13.22 -7.64
C GLU A 178 1.18 12.79 -8.16
N LYS A 179 1.08 12.55 -9.46
CA LYS A 179 -0.16 12.05 -10.06
C LYS A 179 -0.57 10.69 -9.49
N TYR A 180 0.39 9.79 -9.25
CA TYR A 180 0.10 8.50 -8.63
C TYR A 180 -0.43 8.66 -7.20
N LEU A 181 0.18 9.54 -6.40
CA LEU A 181 -0.29 9.85 -5.05
C LEU A 181 -1.69 10.48 -5.08
N GLN A 182 -1.95 11.38 -6.02
CA GLN A 182 -3.21 12.08 -6.17
C GLN A 182 -4.37 11.14 -6.54
N GLU A 183 -4.16 10.28 -7.54
CA GLU A 183 -5.26 9.53 -8.17
C GLU A 183 -5.37 8.07 -7.71
N ARG A 184 -4.27 7.42 -7.28
CA ARG A 184 -4.23 5.95 -7.18
C ARG A 184 -3.79 5.41 -5.82
N PHE A 185 -2.86 6.06 -5.15
CA PHE A 185 -2.23 5.49 -3.96
C PHE A 185 -3.24 5.21 -2.84
N PHE A 186 -4.14 6.15 -2.53
CA PHE A 186 -5.10 5.97 -1.44
C PHE A 186 -6.11 4.85 -1.72
N GLN A 187 -6.57 4.74 -2.95
CA GLN A 187 -7.40 3.61 -3.37
C GLN A 187 -6.66 2.29 -3.19
N GLN A 188 -5.45 2.19 -3.72
CA GLN A 188 -4.65 0.97 -3.65
C GLN A 188 -4.32 0.59 -2.20
N LEU A 189 -4.01 1.56 -1.35
CA LEU A 189 -3.80 1.34 0.09
C LEU A 189 -5.06 0.82 0.77
N SER A 190 -6.22 1.40 0.47
CA SER A 190 -7.50 0.98 1.02
C SER A 190 -7.86 -0.44 0.59
N ASP A 191 -7.60 -0.78 -0.68
CA ASP A 191 -7.87 -2.11 -1.23
C ASP A 191 -6.90 -3.17 -0.68
N HIS A 192 -5.62 -2.82 -0.51
CA HIS A 192 -4.60 -3.70 0.06
C HIS A 192 -4.90 -4.08 1.53
N LEU A 193 -5.45 -3.15 2.31
CA LEU A 193 -5.80 -3.38 3.71
C LEU A 193 -7.18 -4.02 3.91
N ASN A 194 -7.82 -4.47 2.84
CA ASN A 194 -9.06 -5.22 2.88
C ASN A 194 -8.77 -6.72 3.11
N LEU A 195 -8.41 -7.09 4.33
CA LEU A 195 -8.07 -8.47 4.69
C LEU A 195 -9.25 -9.45 4.56
N PHE A 196 -10.49 -8.95 4.68
CA PHE A 196 -11.70 -9.74 4.56
C PHE A 196 -12.75 -8.98 3.76
N MET A 197 -13.24 -9.55 2.67
CA MET A 197 -14.19 -8.91 1.74
C MET A 197 -15.50 -8.44 2.39
N TYR A 198 -15.87 -8.98 3.55
CA TYR A 198 -17.07 -8.62 4.30
C TYR A 198 -16.83 -7.58 5.39
N LEU A 199 -15.59 -7.23 5.69
CA LEU A 199 -15.25 -6.16 6.63
C LEU A 199 -14.99 -4.84 5.88
N PRO A 200 -15.19 -3.69 6.53
CA PRO A 200 -14.80 -2.42 5.93
C PRO A 200 -13.29 -2.34 5.75
N LYS A 201 -12.86 -1.68 4.70
CA LYS A 201 -11.44 -1.33 4.49
C LYS A 201 -10.98 -0.44 5.65
N THR A 202 -9.73 -0.63 6.08
CA THR A 202 -9.20 0.02 7.28
C THR A 202 -7.91 0.83 6.99
N PRO A 203 -7.92 1.80 6.06
CA PRO A 203 -6.74 2.59 5.80
C PRO A 203 -6.39 3.45 7.03
N PHE A 204 -5.12 3.40 7.43
CA PHE A 204 -4.59 4.18 8.55
C PHE A 204 -3.96 5.51 8.10
N ILE A 205 -3.84 5.74 6.80
CA ILE A 205 -3.47 6.98 6.15
C ILE A 205 -4.66 7.40 5.30
N TRP A 206 -5.12 8.64 5.49
CA TRP A 206 -6.23 9.19 4.73
C TRP A 206 -5.77 10.24 3.76
N HIS A 207 -6.33 10.26 2.57
CA HIS A 207 -6.11 11.30 1.58
C HIS A 207 -7.35 12.18 1.49
N LEU A 208 -7.26 13.39 2.05
CA LEU A 208 -8.29 14.40 1.93
C LEU A 208 -8.07 15.24 0.67
N THR A 209 -9.17 15.54 -0.01
CA THR A 209 -9.20 16.41 -1.20
C THR A 209 -10.36 17.38 -1.12
N SER A 210 -10.18 18.55 -1.73
CA SER A 210 -11.25 19.55 -1.90
C SER A 210 -12.24 19.16 -2.98
N GLY A 211 -11.79 18.48 -4.05
CA GLY A 211 -12.59 18.05 -5.20
C GLY A 211 -11.78 17.99 -6.49
N ASP A 212 -12.44 18.21 -7.62
CA ASP A 212 -11.90 17.95 -8.96
C ASP A 212 -10.81 18.93 -9.42
N HIS A 213 -10.78 20.14 -8.83
CA HIS A 213 -9.75 21.16 -9.11
C HIS A 213 -8.52 21.02 -8.20
N HIS A 214 -8.52 20.03 -7.27
CA HIS A 214 -7.40 19.76 -6.39
C HIS A 214 -6.85 21.00 -5.68
N ALA A 215 -7.75 21.90 -5.25
CA ALA A 215 -7.34 23.14 -4.61
C ALA A 215 -6.53 22.88 -3.34
N ILE A 216 -6.91 21.87 -2.55
CA ILE A 216 -6.14 21.36 -1.42
C ILE A 216 -6.20 19.83 -1.38
N GLU A 217 -5.05 19.21 -1.13
CA GLU A 217 -4.89 17.76 -0.97
C GLU A 217 -3.88 17.49 0.14
N LEU A 218 -4.28 16.65 1.09
CA LEU A 218 -3.54 16.36 2.31
C LEU A 218 -3.53 14.88 2.61
N TYR A 219 -2.35 14.34 2.92
CA TYR A 219 -2.20 13.02 3.52
C TYR A 219 -2.15 13.15 5.04
N ILE A 220 -2.95 12.34 5.73
CA ILE A 220 -3.11 12.44 7.19
C ILE A 220 -2.98 11.07 7.83
N SER A 221 -2.18 10.98 8.90
CA SER A 221 -2.10 9.80 9.75
C SER A 221 -3.22 9.80 10.78
N ILE A 222 -4.07 8.76 10.78
CA ILE A 222 -5.11 8.59 11.80
C ILE A 222 -4.52 8.49 13.22
N TYR A 223 -3.31 7.98 13.37
CA TYR A 223 -2.64 7.84 14.68
C TYR A 223 -2.20 9.18 15.29
N LYS A 224 -2.13 10.24 14.48
CA LYS A 224 -1.81 11.60 14.90
C LYS A 224 -3.03 12.51 14.97
N TRP A 225 -4.20 12.00 14.57
CA TRP A 225 -5.43 12.79 14.63
C TRP A 225 -5.77 13.19 16.06
N ASN A 226 -6.09 14.45 16.26
CA ASN A 226 -6.52 15.02 17.53
C ASN A 226 -7.55 16.14 17.30
N ARG A 227 -8.04 16.75 18.39
CA ARG A 227 -9.07 17.78 18.33
C ARG A 227 -8.69 18.99 17.48
N ASP A 228 -7.41 19.26 17.35
CA ASP A 228 -6.90 20.44 16.62
C ASP A 228 -6.67 20.13 15.13
N THR A 229 -6.75 18.87 14.70
CA THR A 229 -6.43 18.46 13.32
C THR A 229 -7.27 19.23 12.30
N LEU A 230 -8.60 19.25 12.44
CA LEU A 230 -9.47 20.00 11.51
C LEU A 230 -9.21 21.50 11.57
N PHE A 231 -8.99 22.04 12.77
CA PHE A 231 -8.64 23.44 12.94
C PHE A 231 -7.33 23.80 12.26
N ARG A 232 -6.30 22.95 12.35
CA ARG A 232 -5.02 23.15 11.65
C ARG A 232 -5.20 23.09 10.13
N ILE A 233 -5.94 22.10 9.64
CA ILE A 233 -6.24 22.02 8.20
C ILE A 233 -6.87 23.34 7.71
N ARG A 234 -7.83 23.85 8.46
CA ARG A 234 -8.57 25.09 8.13
C ARG A 234 -7.70 26.35 8.21
N SER A 235 -6.97 26.51 9.34
CA SER A 235 -6.28 27.76 9.67
C SER A 235 -4.85 27.86 9.14
N ILE A 236 -4.21 26.73 8.84
CA ILE A 236 -2.83 26.71 8.33
C ILE A 236 -2.83 26.30 6.87
N TYR A 237 -3.20 25.06 6.56
CA TYR A 237 -3.05 24.50 5.20
C TYR A 237 -3.97 25.21 4.19
N ALA A 238 -5.27 25.32 4.50
CA ALA A 238 -6.23 25.97 3.62
C ALA A 238 -5.99 27.47 3.52
N ALA A 239 -5.67 28.14 4.61
CA ALA A 239 -5.39 29.58 4.61
C ALA A 239 -4.14 29.93 3.79
N ASN A 240 -3.04 29.17 3.95
CA ASN A 240 -1.83 29.37 3.15
C ASN A 240 -2.09 29.11 1.66
N ARG A 241 -2.87 28.07 1.36
CA ARG A 241 -3.25 27.76 -0.03
C ARG A 241 -4.10 28.84 -0.65
N GLU A 242 -5.10 29.35 0.08
CA GLU A 242 -5.95 30.45 -0.34
C GLU A 242 -5.13 31.72 -0.66
N ALA A 243 -4.23 32.08 0.25
CA ALA A 243 -3.33 33.23 0.04
C ALA A 243 -2.49 33.04 -1.23
N ALA A 244 -1.89 31.87 -1.41
CA ALA A 244 -1.07 31.58 -2.59
C ALA A 244 -1.86 31.65 -3.91
N ILE A 245 -3.10 31.15 -3.94
CA ILE A 245 -3.97 31.23 -5.12
C ILE A 245 -4.35 32.70 -5.42
N ARG A 246 -4.69 33.47 -4.39
CA ARG A 246 -5.01 34.91 -4.53
C ARG A 246 -3.82 35.70 -5.02
N ASP A 247 -2.63 35.49 -4.48
CA ASP A 247 -1.39 36.14 -4.92
C ASP A 247 -1.09 35.82 -6.38
N ARG A 248 -1.28 34.57 -6.78
CA ARG A 248 -1.10 34.16 -8.18
C ARG A 248 -2.11 34.86 -9.08
N LEU A 249 -3.41 34.91 -8.71
CA LEU A 249 -4.45 35.60 -9.45
C LEU A 249 -4.14 37.09 -9.64
N ASN A 250 -3.59 37.77 -8.63
CA ASN A 250 -3.21 39.16 -8.69
C ASN A 250 -2.00 39.43 -9.60
N SER A 251 -1.16 38.39 -9.83
CA SER A 251 0.07 38.53 -10.63
C SER A 251 -0.07 38.07 -12.09
N ILE A 252 -1.21 37.47 -12.47
CA ILE A 252 -1.42 36.95 -13.81
C ILE A 252 -1.73 38.06 -14.81
N ASP A 253 -1.05 38.00 -15.96
CA ASP A 253 -1.37 38.83 -17.12
C ASP A 253 -2.58 38.24 -17.90
N THR A 254 -3.77 38.75 -17.59
CA THR A 254 -5.03 38.32 -18.24
C THR A 254 -5.22 38.86 -19.66
N SER A 255 -4.29 39.64 -20.20
CA SER A 255 -4.34 40.07 -21.59
C SER A 255 -4.07 38.91 -22.55
N LYS A 256 -3.33 37.91 -22.11
CA LYS A 256 -2.98 36.68 -22.84
C LYS A 256 -4.02 35.57 -22.62
N THR A 257 -4.20 34.71 -23.62
CA THR A 257 -5.17 33.58 -23.55
C THR A 257 -4.82 32.61 -22.44
N GLU A 258 -3.54 32.26 -22.32
CA GLU A 258 -3.02 31.37 -21.27
C GLU A 258 -3.31 31.93 -19.86
N GLY A 259 -3.05 33.22 -19.65
CA GLY A 259 -3.34 33.86 -18.38
C GLY A 259 -4.84 33.93 -18.04
N ARG A 260 -5.72 34.05 -19.05
CA ARG A 260 -7.17 33.97 -18.81
C ARG A 260 -7.61 32.55 -18.42
N LEU A 261 -7.07 31.51 -19.05
CA LEU A 261 -7.36 30.12 -18.70
C LEU A 261 -6.87 29.80 -17.28
N GLU A 262 -5.63 30.17 -16.96
CA GLU A 262 -5.08 30.01 -15.63
C GLU A 262 -5.90 30.77 -14.57
N ALA A 263 -6.29 32.01 -14.83
CA ALA A 263 -7.12 32.77 -13.92
C ALA A 263 -8.52 32.15 -13.71
N THR A 264 -9.08 31.50 -14.73
CA THR A 264 -10.35 30.78 -14.61
C THR A 264 -10.20 29.56 -13.71
N GLU A 265 -9.16 28.78 -13.90
CA GLU A 265 -8.85 27.62 -13.08
C GLU A 265 -8.60 28.00 -11.62
N LEU A 266 -7.81 29.03 -11.36
CA LEU A 266 -7.54 29.49 -10.00
C LEU A 266 -8.80 30.02 -9.28
N ARG A 267 -9.76 30.59 -10.01
CA ARG A 267 -11.06 30.99 -9.41
C ARG A 267 -11.89 29.75 -9.05
N ALA A 268 -11.93 28.73 -9.92
CA ALA A 268 -12.58 27.46 -9.62
C ALA A 268 -11.95 26.77 -8.41
N MET A 269 -10.61 26.79 -8.31
CA MET A 269 -9.90 26.30 -7.11
C MET A 269 -10.28 27.07 -5.84
N LEU A 270 -10.46 28.40 -5.91
CA LEU A 270 -10.91 29.19 -4.74
C LEU A 270 -12.32 28.82 -4.31
N GLU A 271 -13.25 28.65 -5.25
CA GLU A 271 -14.63 28.23 -4.95
C GLU A 271 -14.65 26.85 -4.31
N GLU A 272 -13.86 25.91 -4.85
CA GLU A 272 -13.72 24.55 -4.30
C GLU A 272 -13.11 24.58 -2.91
N LEU A 273 -12.04 25.37 -2.69
CA LEU A 273 -11.40 25.54 -1.39
C LEU A 273 -12.35 26.13 -0.35
N ASN A 274 -13.15 27.12 -0.72
CA ASN A 274 -14.18 27.71 0.15
C ASN A 274 -15.22 26.66 0.55
N SER A 275 -15.69 25.83 -0.42
CA SER A 275 -16.60 24.73 -0.14
C SER A 275 -15.96 23.69 0.82
N PHE A 276 -14.71 23.36 0.61
CA PHE A 276 -13.96 22.45 1.50
C PHE A 276 -13.85 23.02 2.93
N CYS A 277 -13.52 24.29 3.06
CA CYS A 277 -13.47 24.98 4.33
C CYS A 277 -14.83 24.97 5.06
N GLN A 278 -15.94 25.19 4.34
CA GLN A 278 -17.28 25.11 4.92
C GLN A 278 -17.58 23.69 5.44
N LYS A 279 -17.19 22.64 4.70
CA LYS A 279 -17.35 21.25 5.17
C LYS A 279 -16.56 20.97 6.46
N ILE A 280 -15.37 21.59 6.62
CA ILE A 280 -14.59 21.51 7.86
C ILE A 280 -15.31 22.23 8.99
N ASP A 281 -15.80 23.45 8.76
CA ASP A 281 -16.52 24.24 9.75
C ASP A 281 -17.79 23.49 10.22
N ASP A 282 -18.51 22.82 9.31
CA ASP A 282 -19.66 21.97 9.63
C ASP A 282 -19.26 20.75 10.47
N LEU A 283 -18.10 20.13 10.20
CA LEU A 283 -17.58 19.00 10.99
C LEU A 283 -17.23 19.45 12.41
N LEU A 284 -16.52 20.60 12.52
CA LEU A 284 -16.19 21.19 13.82
C LEU A 284 -17.45 21.53 14.63
N ALA A 285 -18.44 22.15 13.98
CA ALA A 285 -19.72 22.48 14.61
C ALA A 285 -20.50 21.24 15.08
N SER A 286 -20.36 20.10 14.37
CA SER A 286 -20.98 18.83 14.75
C SER A 286 -20.24 18.07 15.86
N GLY A 287 -19.09 18.59 16.32
CA GLY A 287 -18.27 17.91 17.33
C GLY A 287 -17.54 16.67 16.82
N TYR A 288 -17.27 16.61 15.51
CA TYR A 288 -16.53 15.48 14.90
C TYR A 288 -15.11 15.39 15.49
N ASP A 289 -14.85 14.28 16.18
CA ASP A 289 -13.59 13.98 16.86
C ASP A 289 -13.29 12.47 16.70
N PRO A 290 -12.61 12.06 15.63
CA PRO A 290 -12.29 10.65 15.38
C PRO A 290 -11.46 10.05 16.52
N LYS A 291 -11.84 8.84 16.95
CA LYS A 291 -11.11 8.08 17.96
C LYS A 291 -10.70 6.72 17.39
N LEU A 292 -9.47 6.31 17.64
CA LEU A 292 -8.95 5.03 17.16
C LEU A 292 -9.81 3.85 17.62
N ASP A 293 -10.28 3.89 18.85
CA ASP A 293 -11.09 2.81 19.46
C ASP A 293 -12.48 2.63 18.78
N ASP A 294 -12.99 3.66 18.13
CA ASP A 294 -14.24 3.60 17.38
C ASP A 294 -14.11 2.86 16.03
N GLY A 295 -12.89 2.60 15.60
CA GLY A 295 -12.58 1.94 14.34
C GLY A 295 -12.66 2.88 13.11
N VAL A 296 -12.00 2.47 12.02
CA VAL A 296 -11.85 3.31 10.82
C VAL A 296 -13.20 3.62 10.17
N GLY A 297 -14.10 2.65 10.08
CA GLY A 297 -15.38 2.84 9.39
C GLY A 297 -16.23 3.97 9.96
N LYS A 298 -16.37 4.05 11.30
CA LYS A 298 -17.09 5.13 11.98
C LYS A 298 -16.40 6.48 11.79
N ASN A 299 -15.08 6.48 11.94
CA ASN A 299 -14.30 7.69 11.87
C ASN A 299 -14.26 8.31 10.45
N ILE A 300 -14.22 7.49 9.40
CA ILE A 300 -14.12 7.96 8.01
C ILE A 300 -15.47 8.31 7.38
N ALA A 301 -16.57 7.76 7.88
CA ALA A 301 -17.91 7.95 7.32
C ALA A 301 -18.34 9.42 7.19
N PRO A 302 -18.13 10.32 8.18
CA PRO A 302 -18.48 11.73 8.07
C PRO A 302 -17.71 12.47 6.97
N LEU A 303 -16.44 12.10 6.74
CA LEU A 303 -15.60 12.68 5.69
C LEU A 303 -16.05 12.19 4.31
N GLN A 304 -16.29 10.87 4.17
CA GLN A 304 -16.79 10.30 2.91
C GLN A 304 -18.16 10.84 2.53
N LYS A 305 -19.09 10.99 3.48
CA LYS A 305 -20.41 11.60 3.23
C LYS A 305 -20.31 13.00 2.62
N ARG A 306 -19.29 13.76 3.02
CA ARG A 306 -19.03 15.13 2.54
C ARG A 306 -18.17 15.20 1.29
N LYS A 307 -17.79 14.04 0.72
CA LYS A 307 -16.88 13.95 -0.43
C LYS A 307 -15.57 14.71 -0.19
N MET A 308 -14.95 14.44 0.95
CA MET A 308 -13.66 15.02 1.35
C MET A 308 -12.52 14.02 1.19
N LEU A 309 -12.78 12.81 0.70
CA LEU A 309 -11.78 11.77 0.44
C LEU A 309 -11.63 11.59 -1.06
N SER A 310 -10.42 11.32 -1.53
CA SER A 310 -10.13 11.04 -2.93
C SER A 310 -10.67 9.67 -3.40
N TYR A 311 -11.05 8.78 -2.46
CA TYR A 311 -11.60 7.47 -2.76
C TYR A 311 -12.69 7.08 -1.74
N GLU A 312 -13.76 6.44 -2.23
CA GLU A 312 -14.84 5.94 -1.39
C GLU A 312 -14.47 4.60 -0.73
N VAL A 313 -14.04 4.67 0.53
CA VAL A 313 -13.59 3.50 1.32
C VAL A 313 -14.75 2.60 1.71
N LEU A 314 -15.90 3.21 2.06
CA LEU A 314 -17.11 2.52 2.50
C LEU A 314 -18.11 2.40 1.35
N ASN A 315 -18.69 1.23 1.16
CA ASN A 315 -19.84 1.09 0.28
C ASN A 315 -21.10 1.77 0.87
N ALA A 316 -22.13 1.96 0.07
CA ALA A 316 -23.34 2.68 0.46
C ALA A 316 -24.03 2.10 1.70
N GLY A 317 -24.04 0.76 1.86
CA GLY A 317 -24.60 0.09 3.02
C GLY A 317 -23.79 0.32 4.30
N GLN A 318 -22.46 0.21 4.19
CA GLN A 318 -21.53 0.50 5.28
C GLN A 318 -21.59 1.97 5.69
N LEU A 319 -21.58 2.89 4.72
CA LEU A 319 -21.68 4.32 4.99
C LEU A 319 -22.95 4.65 5.76
N LYS A 320 -24.12 4.15 5.32
CA LYS A 320 -25.39 4.33 6.02
C LYS A 320 -25.35 3.75 7.44
N LYS A 321 -24.78 2.55 7.61
CA LYS A 321 -24.63 1.89 8.92
C LYS A 321 -23.83 2.77 9.88
N TYR A 322 -22.63 3.24 9.45
CA TYR A 322 -21.75 3.99 10.34
C TYR A 322 -22.20 5.41 10.63
N LEU A 323 -22.95 6.04 9.73
CA LEU A 323 -23.54 7.37 9.98
C LEU A 323 -24.72 7.34 10.97
N ASN A 324 -25.41 6.21 11.09
CA ASN A 324 -26.58 6.04 11.95
C ASN A 324 -26.29 5.25 13.23
N ALA A 325 -25.04 4.84 13.45
CA ALA A 325 -24.69 4.07 14.64
C ALA A 325 -24.54 5.00 15.85
N ASP A 326 -25.40 4.82 16.84
CA ASP A 326 -25.23 5.35 18.19
C ASP A 326 -24.20 4.46 18.92
N TRP A 327 -22.99 4.98 19.09
CA TRP A 327 -21.90 4.27 19.78
C TRP A 327 -21.48 5.03 21.03
#